data_00018f6ff5de943b40f8c2d3adb02542
#
_entry.id   00018f6ff5de943b40f8c2d3adb02542
#
_cell.length_a   1.000
_cell.length_b   1.000
_cell.length_c   1.000
_cell.angle_alpha   90.00
_cell.angle_beta   90.00
_cell.angle_gamma   90.00
#
_symmetry.space_group_name_H-M   'P 1'
#
loop_
_entity.id
_entity.type
_entity.pdbx_description
1 polymer ?
#
loop_
_entity_poly.entity_id
_entity_poly.type
_entity_poly.pdbx_seq_one_letter_code
_entity_poly.pdbx_strand_id
1 'polypeptide(L)'
;AAAEDMELAAVFTRRNPADVTILTKDVPVVSVDEIEDWKDKIDVLVLCGGSATDLPVQTPELAKSFNVIDSFDTHARIPEHFANVDAAAKSGNKTAIISVGWDPGMFSLLRMISDAVLPEGQHYTFWGKGVSQGHSDAIRRIPGVKNGKQYTIPKDEYLQAVRSGKGTD
;
A
#
# COMPACT_ATOMS: atom_id res chain seq x y z
N ALA A 1 -13.86 12.63 -3.06
CA ALA A 1 -14.54 11.68 -3.90
C ALA A 1 -15.15 10.60 -3.18
N ALA A 2 -16.17 10.37 -3.49
CA ALA A 2 -17.10 9.76 -2.68
C ALA A 2 -17.45 8.35 -3.17
N ALA A 3 -16.98 7.39 -2.43
CA ALA A 3 -17.76 6.18 -2.30
C ALA A 3 -19.00 6.58 -1.47
N GLU A 4 -20.18 6.28 -1.96
CA GLU A 4 -21.44 6.66 -1.31
C GLU A 4 -21.65 5.95 0.04
N ASP A 5 -20.86 4.89 0.28
CA ASP A 5 -20.89 4.01 1.44
C ASP A 5 -19.69 4.19 2.40
N MET A 6 -18.86 5.21 2.18
CA MET A 6 -17.69 5.49 3.02
C MET A 6 -17.58 6.96 3.40
N GLU A 7 -17.21 7.18 4.66
CA GLU A 7 -16.89 8.50 5.20
C GLU A 7 -15.45 8.51 5.73
N LEU A 8 -14.70 9.56 5.40
CA LEU A 8 -13.39 9.80 5.99
C LEU A 8 -13.58 10.48 7.35
N ALA A 9 -13.51 9.70 8.42
CA ALA A 9 -13.77 10.19 9.77
C ALA A 9 -12.64 11.06 10.33
N ALA A 10 -11.38 10.67 10.09
CA ALA A 10 -10.20 11.42 10.53
C ALA A 10 -8.95 11.05 9.71
N VAL A 11 -7.94 11.90 9.78
CA VAL A 11 -6.58 11.62 9.31
C VAL A 11 -5.63 11.66 10.50
N PHE A 12 -4.92 10.56 10.75
CA PHE A 12 -3.95 10.46 11.84
C PHE A 12 -2.54 10.74 11.35
N THR A 13 -1.77 11.47 12.13
CA THR A 13 -0.40 11.87 11.77
C THR A 13 0.56 11.79 12.96
N ARG A 14 1.83 11.44 12.70
CA ARG A 14 2.94 11.56 13.66
C ARG A 14 3.55 12.97 13.71
N ARG A 15 3.23 13.81 12.72
CA ARG A 15 3.62 15.21 12.71
C ARG A 15 2.65 16.02 13.56
N ASN A 16 3.01 17.27 13.88
CA ASN A 16 2.05 18.19 14.47
C ASN A 16 0.82 18.32 13.53
N PRO A 17 -0.39 18.00 14.01
CA PRO A 17 -1.61 18.08 13.20
C PRO A 17 -1.82 19.44 12.51
N ALA A 18 -1.41 20.54 13.15
CA ALA A 18 -1.51 21.88 12.58
C ALA A 18 -0.65 22.11 11.31
N ASP A 19 0.38 21.28 11.13
CA ASP A 19 1.30 21.38 9.97
C ASP A 19 0.88 20.48 8.81
N VAL A 20 -0.24 19.76 8.93
CA VAL A 20 -0.73 18.81 7.93
C VAL A 20 -1.91 19.41 7.17
N THR A 21 -1.73 19.60 5.88
CA THR A 21 -2.81 20.01 4.97
C THR A 21 -3.38 18.80 4.26
N ILE A 22 -4.68 18.62 4.31
CA ILE A 22 -5.41 17.57 3.61
C ILE A 22 -6.35 18.19 2.56
N LEU A 23 -6.66 17.41 1.52
CA LEU A 23 -7.51 17.88 0.42
C LEU A 23 -9.00 17.87 0.78
N THR A 24 -9.40 16.96 1.66
CA THR A 24 -10.80 16.82 2.09
C THR A 24 -11.11 17.86 3.15
N LYS A 25 -12.14 18.64 2.92
CA LYS A 25 -12.62 19.65 3.87
C LYS A 25 -13.37 18.99 5.03
N ASP A 26 -13.36 19.67 6.18
CA ASP A 26 -14.15 19.29 7.36
C ASP A 26 -13.79 17.96 8.01
N VAL A 27 -12.61 17.39 7.66
CA VAL A 27 -12.07 16.18 8.27
C VAL A 27 -11.00 16.58 9.30
N PRO A 28 -11.09 16.12 10.55
CA PRO A 28 -10.07 16.43 11.54
C PRO A 28 -8.74 15.73 11.24
N VAL A 29 -7.64 16.46 11.46
CA VAL A 29 -6.30 15.90 11.52
C VAL A 29 -5.93 15.75 12.99
N VAL A 30 -5.57 14.54 13.40
CA VAL A 30 -5.38 14.15 14.80
C VAL A 30 -3.99 13.53 14.99
N SER A 31 -3.39 13.68 16.18
CA SER A 31 -2.16 12.96 16.51
C SER A 31 -2.42 11.45 16.53
N VAL A 32 -1.47 10.67 16.02
CA VAL A 32 -1.54 9.21 16.12
C VAL A 32 -1.55 8.74 17.58
N ASP A 33 -1.05 9.53 18.51
CA ASP A 33 -1.04 9.21 19.95
C ASP A 33 -2.46 9.19 20.56
N GLU A 34 -3.43 9.84 19.88
CA GLU A 34 -4.83 9.88 20.30
C GLU A 34 -5.70 8.81 19.60
N ILE A 35 -5.08 7.92 18.82
CA ILE A 35 -5.82 6.98 17.94
C ILE A 35 -6.74 6.04 18.73
N GLU A 36 -6.35 5.67 19.94
CA GLU A 36 -7.14 4.78 20.80
C GLU A 36 -8.50 5.37 21.21
N ASP A 37 -8.62 6.71 21.27
CA ASP A 37 -9.89 7.41 21.56
C ASP A 37 -10.89 7.34 20.41
N TRP A 38 -10.48 6.74 19.30
CA TRP A 38 -11.28 6.60 18.08
C TRP A 38 -11.81 5.17 17.87
N LYS A 39 -11.60 4.25 18.79
CA LYS A 39 -11.98 2.84 18.64
C LYS A 39 -13.46 2.62 18.30
N ASP A 40 -14.32 3.44 18.89
CA ASP A 40 -15.77 3.33 18.70
C ASP A 40 -16.32 4.33 17.66
N LYS A 41 -15.42 5.06 16.98
CA LYS A 41 -15.78 6.12 16.03
C LYS A 41 -15.44 5.78 14.59
N ILE A 42 -14.63 4.76 14.38
CA ILE A 42 -14.16 4.32 13.06
C ILE A 42 -14.31 2.82 12.91
N ASP A 43 -14.69 2.38 11.73
CA ASP A 43 -14.85 0.96 11.41
C ASP A 43 -13.54 0.33 10.93
N VAL A 44 -12.72 1.10 10.20
CA VAL A 44 -11.50 0.62 9.56
C VAL A 44 -10.42 1.69 9.52
N LEU A 45 -9.18 1.32 9.82
CA LEU A 45 -7.98 2.13 9.59
C LEU A 45 -7.31 1.74 8.28
N VAL A 46 -7.05 2.73 7.42
CA VAL A 46 -6.20 2.56 6.23
C VAL A 46 -4.80 3.06 6.55
N LEU A 47 -3.83 2.17 6.58
CA LEU A 47 -2.45 2.44 6.96
C LEU A 47 -1.61 2.77 5.71
N CYS A 48 -1.18 4.02 5.62
CA CYS A 48 -0.44 4.56 4.48
C CYS A 48 1.06 4.76 4.79
N GLY A 49 1.60 4.05 5.76
CA GLY A 49 3.00 4.10 6.13
C GLY A 49 3.93 3.43 5.11
N GLY A 50 5.23 3.64 5.25
CA GLY A 50 6.21 3.00 4.38
C GLY A 50 6.42 1.52 4.72
N SER A 51 6.46 0.66 3.71
CA SER A 51 6.64 -0.79 3.88
C SER A 51 7.99 -1.18 4.49
N ALA A 52 9.03 -0.36 4.29
CA ALA A 52 10.35 -0.66 4.82
C ALA A 52 10.48 -0.36 6.32
N THR A 53 9.73 0.61 6.84
CA THR A 53 9.97 1.16 8.17
C THR A 53 8.73 1.22 9.06
N ASP A 54 7.58 1.57 8.50
CA ASP A 54 6.40 1.90 9.30
C ASP A 54 5.46 0.69 9.46
N LEU A 55 4.99 0.13 8.35
CA LEU A 55 3.97 -0.92 8.35
C LEU A 55 4.37 -2.19 9.10
N PRO A 56 5.65 -2.65 9.10
CA PRO A 56 6.04 -3.82 9.89
C PRO A 56 5.76 -3.71 11.39
N VAL A 57 5.69 -2.48 11.90
CA VAL A 57 5.42 -2.18 13.31
C VAL A 57 3.98 -1.74 13.50
N GLN A 58 3.53 -0.77 12.72
CA GLN A 58 2.21 -0.15 12.88
C GLN A 58 1.06 -1.12 12.62
N THR A 59 1.14 -1.93 11.56
CA THR A 59 0.03 -2.81 11.20
C THR A 59 -0.28 -3.81 12.32
N PRO A 60 0.69 -4.62 12.83
CA PRO A 60 0.39 -5.55 13.90
C PRO A 60 0.03 -4.86 15.23
N GLU A 61 0.56 -3.68 15.51
CA GLU A 61 0.21 -2.94 16.71
C GLU A 61 -1.26 -2.48 16.69
N LEU A 62 -1.67 -1.83 15.61
CA LEU A 62 -3.02 -1.30 15.45
C LEU A 62 -4.07 -2.39 15.19
N ALA A 63 -3.68 -3.51 14.58
CA ALA A 63 -4.57 -4.65 14.36
C ALA A 63 -5.09 -5.30 15.66
N LYS A 64 -4.48 -5.03 16.80
CA LYS A 64 -4.99 -5.48 18.10
C LYS A 64 -6.27 -4.75 18.51
N SER A 65 -6.43 -3.50 18.07
CA SER A 65 -7.51 -2.62 18.50
C SER A 65 -8.48 -2.26 17.39
N PHE A 66 -8.06 -2.32 16.13
CA PHE A 66 -8.81 -1.87 14.96
C PHE A 66 -8.85 -2.90 13.86
N ASN A 67 -9.88 -2.85 13.02
CA ASN A 67 -9.80 -3.45 11.69
C ASN A 67 -8.85 -2.59 10.85
N VAL A 68 -7.93 -3.21 10.12
CA VAL A 68 -6.88 -2.49 9.40
C VAL A 68 -6.76 -2.94 7.95
N ILE A 69 -6.38 -1.99 7.10
CA ILE A 69 -5.97 -2.25 5.72
C ILE A 69 -4.60 -1.62 5.54
N ASP A 70 -3.63 -2.37 5.00
CA ASP A 70 -2.32 -1.82 4.66
C ASP A 70 -1.92 -2.08 3.20
N SER A 71 -0.90 -1.35 2.77
CA SER A 71 -0.31 -1.46 1.43
C SER A 71 1.13 -2.00 1.47
N PHE A 72 1.42 -2.92 2.39
CA PHE A 72 2.75 -3.50 2.53
C PHE A 72 3.20 -4.19 1.23
N ASP A 73 4.34 -3.76 0.68
CA ASP A 73 4.82 -4.17 -0.66
C ASP A 73 6.23 -4.78 -0.68
N THR A 74 6.83 -5.06 0.47
CA THR A 74 8.11 -5.77 0.53
C THR A 74 7.88 -7.26 0.31
N HIS A 75 7.80 -7.69 -0.95
CA HIS A 75 7.36 -9.03 -1.38
C HIS A 75 8.01 -10.18 -0.60
N ALA A 76 9.33 -10.15 -0.44
CA ALA A 76 10.07 -11.20 0.28
C ALA A 76 9.66 -11.34 1.77
N ARG A 77 9.06 -10.31 2.36
CA ARG A 77 8.66 -10.27 3.76
C ARG A 77 7.16 -10.38 3.98
N ILE A 78 6.36 -10.51 2.93
CA ILE A 78 4.90 -10.66 3.06
C ILE A 78 4.50 -11.84 3.96
N PRO A 79 5.13 -13.04 3.87
CA PRO A 79 4.77 -14.15 4.75
C PRO A 79 5.03 -13.85 6.24
N GLU A 80 6.14 -13.19 6.56
CA GLU A 80 6.47 -12.76 7.93
C GLU A 80 5.47 -11.72 8.43
N HIS A 81 5.20 -10.69 7.60
CA HIS A 81 4.24 -9.64 7.90
C HIS A 81 2.83 -10.20 8.13
N PHE A 82 2.40 -11.11 7.26
CA PHE A 82 1.13 -11.81 7.41
C PHE A 82 1.01 -12.52 8.76
N ALA A 83 2.03 -13.30 9.13
CA ALA A 83 2.02 -14.05 10.39
C ALA A 83 1.90 -13.13 11.63
N ASN A 84 2.64 -12.01 11.61
CA ASN A 84 2.62 -11.03 12.69
C ASN A 84 1.26 -10.33 12.81
N VAL A 85 0.70 -9.90 11.67
CA VAL A 85 -0.60 -9.21 11.62
C VAL A 85 -1.75 -10.16 11.95
N ASP A 86 -1.73 -11.40 11.46
CA ASP A 86 -2.73 -12.43 11.77
C ASP A 86 -2.80 -12.71 13.27
N ALA A 87 -1.65 -12.93 13.91
CA ALA A 87 -1.58 -13.15 15.35
C ALA A 87 -2.13 -11.94 16.14
N ALA A 88 -1.80 -10.73 15.73
CA ALA A 88 -2.25 -9.51 16.38
C ALA A 88 -3.77 -9.30 16.21
N ALA A 89 -4.28 -9.42 14.99
CA ALA A 89 -5.70 -9.27 14.70
C ALA A 89 -6.55 -10.31 15.44
N LYS A 90 -6.13 -11.57 15.47
CA LYS A 90 -6.77 -12.64 16.26
C LYS A 90 -6.81 -12.31 17.74
N SER A 91 -5.73 -11.78 18.30
CA SER A 91 -5.69 -11.43 19.72
C SER A 91 -6.69 -10.32 20.10
N GLY A 92 -6.98 -9.42 19.17
CA GLY A 92 -7.93 -8.32 19.33
C GLY A 92 -9.34 -8.61 18.82
N ASN A 93 -9.60 -9.81 18.27
CA ASN A 93 -10.83 -10.15 17.55
C ASN A 93 -11.14 -9.10 16.44
N LYS A 94 -10.12 -8.77 15.66
CA LYS A 94 -10.18 -7.80 14.57
C LYS A 94 -9.87 -8.46 13.23
N THR A 95 -10.17 -7.75 12.16
CA THR A 95 -9.88 -8.17 10.78
C THR A 95 -8.77 -7.30 10.20
N ALA A 96 -7.83 -7.93 9.51
CA ALA A 96 -6.78 -7.23 8.80
C ALA A 96 -6.72 -7.67 7.34
N ILE A 97 -6.56 -6.72 6.44
CA ILE A 97 -6.26 -6.96 5.01
C ILE A 97 -4.92 -6.31 4.74
N ILE A 98 -3.94 -7.09 4.33
CA ILE A 98 -2.60 -6.59 4.07
C ILE A 98 -2.27 -6.58 2.58
N SER A 99 -1.25 -5.82 2.21
CA SER A 99 -0.69 -5.82 0.85
C SER A 99 -1.72 -5.42 -0.22
N VAL A 100 -2.55 -4.44 0.08
CA VAL A 100 -3.58 -3.92 -0.83
C VAL A 100 -2.99 -2.83 -1.72
N GLY A 101 -2.76 -3.15 -2.99
CA GLY A 101 -2.20 -2.22 -3.96
C GLY A 101 -2.32 -2.73 -5.39
N TRP A 102 -1.41 -2.31 -6.24
CA TRP A 102 -1.29 -2.83 -7.61
C TRP A 102 -0.56 -4.16 -7.63
N ASP A 103 0.65 -4.23 -7.08
CA ASP A 103 1.47 -5.41 -6.98
C ASP A 103 2.37 -5.33 -5.72
N PRO A 104 2.01 -6.01 -4.67
CA PRO A 104 0.92 -6.96 -4.50
C PRO A 104 -0.48 -6.30 -4.49
N GLY A 105 -1.49 -7.08 -4.85
CA GLY A 105 -2.89 -6.66 -4.86
C GLY A 105 -3.60 -6.98 -6.18
N MET A 106 -3.98 -5.96 -6.94
CA MET A 106 -4.77 -6.14 -8.17
C MET A 106 -4.12 -7.08 -9.19
N PHE A 107 -2.82 -6.93 -9.44
CA PHE A 107 -2.11 -7.79 -10.39
C PHE A 107 -1.97 -9.22 -9.89
N SER A 108 -1.88 -9.44 -8.58
CA SER A 108 -1.88 -10.78 -8.01
C SER A 108 -3.21 -11.49 -8.26
N LEU A 109 -4.33 -10.80 -8.09
CA LEU A 109 -5.66 -11.31 -8.40
C LEU A 109 -5.84 -11.59 -9.89
N LEU A 110 -5.37 -10.68 -10.75
CA LEU A 110 -5.43 -10.86 -12.20
C LEU A 110 -4.61 -12.08 -12.65
N ARG A 111 -3.42 -12.31 -12.10
CA ARG A 111 -2.64 -13.52 -12.37
C ARG A 111 -3.40 -14.78 -11.97
N MET A 112 -3.95 -14.82 -10.77
CA MET A 112 -4.72 -15.96 -10.29
C MET A 112 -5.95 -16.27 -11.17
N ILE A 113 -6.69 -15.24 -11.58
CA ILE A 113 -7.83 -15.40 -12.49
C ILE A 113 -7.37 -15.89 -13.86
N SER A 114 -6.26 -15.33 -14.37
CA SER A 114 -5.72 -15.74 -15.69
C SER A 114 -5.25 -17.19 -15.68
N ASP A 115 -4.63 -17.66 -14.62
CA ASP A 115 -4.24 -19.08 -14.46
C ASP A 115 -5.46 -20.02 -14.42
N ALA A 116 -6.55 -19.57 -13.81
CA ALA A 116 -7.78 -20.35 -13.76
C ALA A 116 -8.46 -20.46 -15.15
N VAL A 117 -8.36 -19.42 -15.98
CA VAL A 117 -8.99 -19.36 -17.31
C VAL A 117 -8.08 -19.94 -18.41
N LEU A 118 -6.77 -19.72 -18.28
CA LEU A 118 -5.73 -20.13 -19.23
C LEU A 118 -4.62 -20.90 -18.51
N PRO A 119 -4.87 -22.14 -18.05
CA PRO A 119 -3.95 -22.86 -17.15
C PRO A 119 -2.58 -23.17 -17.78
N GLU A 120 -2.45 -23.19 -19.09
CA GLU A 120 -1.17 -23.34 -19.80
C GLU A 120 -0.59 -22.00 -20.28
N GLY A 121 -1.23 -20.89 -19.91
CA GLY A 121 -0.78 -19.54 -20.26
C GLY A 121 0.48 -19.12 -19.52
N GLN A 122 1.17 -18.15 -20.06
CA GLN A 122 2.32 -17.50 -19.41
C GLN A 122 1.98 -16.05 -19.11
N HIS A 123 2.43 -15.57 -17.93
CA HIS A 123 2.23 -14.19 -17.54
C HIS A 123 3.39 -13.32 -17.98
N TYR A 124 3.06 -12.23 -18.63
CA TYR A 124 4.03 -11.18 -18.94
C TYR A 124 3.56 -9.87 -18.34
N THR A 125 4.40 -9.24 -17.55
CA THR A 125 4.15 -7.91 -17.02
C THR A 125 5.10 -6.94 -17.69
N PHE A 126 4.57 -5.90 -18.32
CA PHE A 126 5.38 -4.80 -18.84
C PHE A 126 4.85 -3.47 -18.34
N TRP A 127 5.77 -2.58 -18.05
CA TRP A 127 5.46 -1.26 -17.54
C TRP A 127 5.45 -0.25 -18.68
N GLY A 128 4.39 0.53 -18.76
CA GLY A 128 4.38 1.72 -19.61
C GLY A 128 5.25 2.84 -19.02
N LYS A 129 5.35 3.95 -19.76
CA LYS A 129 6.01 5.16 -19.25
C LYS A 129 5.25 5.68 -18.01
N GLY A 130 5.92 5.76 -16.89
CA GLY A 130 5.28 6.19 -15.64
C GLY A 130 6.27 6.59 -14.55
N VAL A 131 5.75 7.25 -13.52
CA VAL A 131 6.52 7.63 -12.33
C VAL A 131 6.58 6.47 -11.36
N SER A 132 7.77 6.08 -10.96
CA SER A 132 7.96 5.15 -9.84
C SER A 132 7.91 5.92 -8.52
N GLN A 133 6.84 5.71 -7.73
CA GLN A 133 6.66 6.43 -6.48
C GLN A 133 7.69 6.02 -5.42
N GLY A 134 7.92 4.71 -5.24
CA GLY A 134 8.89 4.20 -4.26
C GLY A 134 10.32 4.66 -4.55
N HIS A 135 10.78 4.53 -5.80
CA HIS A 135 12.11 5.00 -6.17
C HIS A 135 12.24 6.53 -6.11
N SER A 136 11.18 7.26 -6.46
CA SER A 136 11.16 8.72 -6.33
C SER A 136 11.28 9.14 -4.86
N ASP A 137 10.62 8.42 -3.96
CA ASP A 137 10.73 8.66 -2.53
C ASP A 137 12.14 8.34 -2.01
N ALA A 138 12.73 7.23 -2.44
CA ALA A 138 14.10 6.87 -2.09
C ALA A 138 15.11 7.95 -2.48
N ILE A 139 14.97 8.53 -3.69
CA ILE A 139 15.81 9.65 -4.15
C ILE A 139 15.66 10.86 -3.24
N ARG A 140 14.43 11.21 -2.83
CA ARG A 140 14.18 12.38 -1.97
C ARG A 140 14.72 12.23 -0.55
N ARG A 141 14.99 10.98 -0.10
CA ARG A 141 15.59 10.70 1.22
C ARG A 141 17.11 10.87 1.25
N ILE A 142 17.76 11.05 0.11
CA ILE A 142 19.22 11.26 0.05
C ILE A 142 19.53 12.66 0.62
N PRO A 143 20.44 12.77 1.59
CA PRO A 143 20.84 14.07 2.14
C PRO A 143 21.28 15.07 1.05
N GLY A 144 20.74 16.28 1.08
CA GLY A 144 21.01 17.34 0.11
C GLY A 144 20.07 17.33 -1.12
N VAL A 145 19.25 16.31 -1.31
CA VAL A 145 18.26 16.26 -2.38
C VAL A 145 16.96 16.94 -1.93
N LYS A 146 16.61 18.06 -2.59
CA LYS A 146 15.36 18.78 -2.29
C LYS A 146 14.12 18.13 -2.91
N ASN A 147 14.26 17.57 -4.10
CA ASN A 147 13.18 16.90 -4.83
C ASN A 147 13.76 15.95 -5.89
N GLY A 148 13.00 14.91 -6.23
CA GLY A 148 13.38 13.96 -7.25
C GLY A 148 12.20 13.13 -7.70
N LYS A 149 12.17 12.78 -8.98
CA LYS A 149 11.21 11.86 -9.58
C LYS A 149 11.96 10.89 -10.49
N GLN A 150 11.70 9.61 -10.32
CA GLN A 150 12.16 8.59 -11.25
C GLN A 150 11.02 8.23 -12.20
N TYR A 151 11.34 8.20 -13.50
CA TYR A 151 10.44 7.71 -14.52
C TYR A 151 10.94 6.36 -15.04
N THR A 152 10.04 5.40 -15.17
CA THR A 152 10.26 4.21 -15.97
C THR A 152 9.98 4.54 -17.42
N ILE A 153 10.95 4.33 -18.29
CA ILE A 153 10.82 4.56 -19.74
C ILE A 153 11.24 3.25 -20.42
N PRO A 154 10.30 2.37 -20.75
CA PRO A 154 10.62 1.09 -21.39
C PRO A 154 11.17 1.34 -22.80
N LYS A 155 12.14 0.52 -23.22
CA LYS A 155 12.61 0.55 -24.60
C LYS A 155 11.60 -0.15 -25.52
N ASP A 156 11.37 0.40 -26.69
CA ASP A 156 10.38 -0.11 -27.64
C ASP A 156 10.65 -1.56 -28.07
N GLU A 157 11.90 -1.95 -28.20
CA GLU A 157 12.31 -3.32 -28.53
C GLU A 157 11.78 -4.35 -27.53
N TYR A 158 11.88 -4.04 -26.21
CA TYR A 158 11.36 -4.92 -25.17
C TYR A 158 9.84 -4.91 -25.10
N LEU A 159 9.20 -3.76 -25.33
CA LEU A 159 7.75 -3.71 -25.41
C LEU A 159 7.21 -4.59 -26.55
N GLN A 160 7.86 -4.55 -27.70
CA GLN A 160 7.47 -5.39 -28.85
C GLN A 160 7.76 -6.86 -28.57
N ALA A 161 8.88 -7.21 -27.94
CA ALA A 161 9.19 -8.59 -27.58
C ALA A 161 8.10 -9.16 -26.66
N VAL A 162 7.73 -8.47 -25.59
CA VAL A 162 6.69 -8.91 -24.66
C VAL A 162 5.33 -9.02 -25.37
N ARG A 163 4.93 -8.00 -26.15
CA ARG A 163 3.67 -8.02 -26.90
C ARG A 163 3.58 -9.16 -27.91
N SER A 164 4.70 -9.61 -28.44
CA SER A 164 4.76 -10.76 -29.36
C SER A 164 4.81 -12.12 -28.66
N GLY A 165 4.68 -12.15 -27.32
CA GLY A 165 4.77 -13.37 -26.51
C GLY A 165 6.19 -13.91 -26.35
N LYS A 166 7.22 -13.14 -26.68
CA LYS A 166 8.62 -13.50 -26.43
C LYS A 166 9.01 -12.94 -25.07
N GLY A 167 9.26 -13.82 -24.11
CA GLY A 167 9.84 -13.41 -22.83
C GLY A 167 11.20 -12.73 -23.05
N THR A 168 11.52 -11.81 -22.18
CA THR A 168 12.86 -11.24 -22.07
C THR A 168 13.50 -11.85 -20.82
N ASP A 169 14.50 -12.66 -21.00
CA ASP A 169 15.34 -13.15 -19.92
C ASP A 169 16.18 -11.98 -19.35
#